data_1d3b0ed5cd0e64b0ce0ea960b237206c
#
_entry.id   1d3b0ed5cd0e64b0ce0ea960b237206c
#
_cell.length_a   1.000
_cell.length_b   1.000
_cell.length_c   1.000
_cell.angle_alpha   90.00
_cell.angle_beta   90.00
_cell.angle_gamma   90.00
#
_symmetry.space_group_name_H-M   'P 1'
#
loop_
_entity.id
_entity.type
_entity.pdbx_description
1 polymer ?
#
loop_
_entity_poly.entity_id
_entity_poly.type
_entity_poly.pdbx_seq_one_letter_code
_entity_poly.pdbx_strand_id
1 'polypeptide(L)'
;LFPYLGGFGILLEQGIDFVHIDKLMERFGWPMGPAYLLDVVGIDTAHHCQAVMAEGFPDRMAGQGEAAVDLMFKEQRFGQKNKLGFYTYEKDKKGRLQKQLDESLSAKLAGLCTNAVPLSDEQIIDYMMIPLCLEVARCLEENIIATPAEADLALIYGIGFPPFLGGALKYMDTIGLQTFCEK
;
A
#
# COMPACT_ATOMS: atom_id res chain seq x y z
N LEU A 1 0.14 -3.95 -7.34
CA LEU A 1 0.66 -3.38 -6.08
C LEU A 1 0.46 -1.86 -6.01
N PHE A 2 0.70 -1.11 -7.12
CA PHE A 2 0.59 0.36 -7.10
C PHE A 2 -0.79 0.88 -6.67
N PRO A 3 -1.93 0.35 -7.12
CA PRO A 3 -3.23 0.79 -6.62
C PRO A 3 -3.43 0.56 -5.12
N TYR A 4 -2.83 -0.50 -4.56
CA TYR A 4 -2.80 -0.73 -3.12
C TYR A 4 -2.02 0.37 -2.38
N LEU A 5 -0.84 0.74 -2.89
CA LEU A 5 -0.04 1.83 -2.32
C LEU A 5 -0.70 3.21 -2.55
N GLY A 6 -1.43 3.39 -3.65
CA GLY A 6 -2.27 4.56 -3.87
C GLY A 6 -3.36 4.71 -2.82
N GLY A 7 -4.05 3.61 -2.49
CA GLY A 7 -5.02 3.58 -1.38
C GLY A 7 -4.39 3.98 -0.04
N PHE A 8 -3.19 3.48 0.25
CA PHE A 8 -2.43 3.89 1.43
C PHE A 8 -2.16 5.40 1.46
N GLY A 9 -1.69 5.96 0.34
CA GLY A 9 -1.42 7.40 0.23
C GLY A 9 -2.67 8.25 0.45
N ILE A 10 -3.81 7.86 -0.14
CA ILE A 10 -5.10 8.52 0.06
C ILE A 10 -5.50 8.52 1.54
N LEU A 11 -5.33 7.40 2.24
CA LEU A 11 -5.62 7.29 3.67
C LEU A 11 -4.76 8.25 4.50
N LEU A 12 -3.48 8.42 4.15
CA LEU A 12 -2.59 9.40 4.79
C LEU A 12 -3.07 10.85 4.55
N GLU A 13 -3.50 11.17 3.32
CA GLU A 13 -4.07 12.47 2.97
C GLU A 13 -5.41 12.75 3.67
N GLN A 14 -6.11 11.70 4.11
CA GLN A 14 -7.31 11.80 4.96
C GLN A 14 -6.98 11.84 6.46
N GLY A 15 -5.71 11.83 6.83
CA GLY A 15 -5.25 11.96 8.21
C GLY A 15 -5.26 10.66 9.01
N ILE A 16 -5.37 9.50 8.35
CA ILE A 16 -5.27 8.21 9.04
C ILE A 16 -3.81 7.92 9.38
N ASP A 17 -3.56 7.53 10.63
CA ASP A 17 -2.22 7.20 11.12
C ASP A 17 -1.63 5.97 10.41
N PHE A 18 -0.43 6.12 9.83
CA PHE A 18 0.24 5.05 9.10
C PHE A 18 0.55 3.82 9.97
N VAL A 19 0.79 4.01 11.27
CA VAL A 19 1.03 2.91 12.21
C VAL A 19 -0.24 2.09 12.42
N HIS A 20 -1.39 2.77 12.45
CA HIS A 20 -2.69 2.10 12.52
C HIS A 20 -2.94 1.27 11.25
N ILE A 21 -2.71 1.86 10.07
CA ILE A 21 -2.87 1.17 8.78
C ILE A 21 -1.93 -0.05 8.71
N ASP A 22 -0.65 0.09 9.06
CA ASP A 22 0.31 -1.02 9.06
C ASP A 22 -0.18 -2.19 9.93
N LYS A 23 -0.55 -1.90 11.17
CA LYS A 23 -1.04 -2.92 12.10
C LYS A 23 -2.35 -3.57 11.65
N LEU A 24 -3.23 -2.77 11.04
CA LEU A 24 -4.50 -3.26 10.53
C LEU A 24 -4.29 -4.23 9.38
N MET A 25 -3.43 -3.87 8.41
CA MET A 25 -3.15 -4.72 7.26
C MET A 25 -2.36 -5.98 7.62
N GLU A 26 -1.45 -5.90 8.60
CA GLU A 26 -0.78 -7.09 9.16
C GLU A 26 -1.81 -8.03 9.83
N ARG A 27 -2.75 -7.51 10.60
CA ARG A 27 -3.85 -8.30 11.19
C ARG A 27 -4.80 -8.88 10.13
N PHE A 28 -5.01 -8.16 9.04
CA PHE A 28 -5.80 -8.63 7.91
C PHE A 28 -5.14 -9.80 7.18
N GLY A 29 -3.82 -9.96 7.31
CA GLY A 29 -3.08 -11.11 6.81
C GLY A 29 -1.91 -10.81 5.88
N TRP A 30 -1.62 -9.55 5.60
CA TRP A 30 -0.42 -9.17 4.86
C TRP A 30 0.85 -9.45 5.67
N PRO A 31 1.96 -9.86 5.02
CA PRO A 31 3.21 -10.17 5.72
C PRO A 31 3.85 -8.93 6.36
N MET A 32 3.51 -7.74 5.87
CA MET A 32 3.94 -6.46 6.40
C MET A 32 2.94 -5.36 6.01
N GLY A 33 2.87 -4.31 6.82
CA GLY A 33 2.07 -3.14 6.51
C GLY A 33 2.64 -2.30 5.38
N PRO A 34 1.84 -1.43 4.74
CA PRO A 34 2.24 -0.67 3.55
C PRO A 34 3.38 0.33 3.81
N ALA A 35 3.41 1.00 4.96
CA ALA A 35 4.49 1.91 5.32
C ALA A 35 5.81 1.16 5.50
N TYR A 36 5.78 0.02 6.20
CA TYR A 36 6.95 -0.82 6.35
C TYR A 36 7.40 -1.42 5.02
N LEU A 37 6.48 -1.82 4.15
CA LEU A 37 6.79 -2.29 2.80
C LEU A 37 7.54 -1.23 1.99
N LEU A 38 7.09 0.02 2.00
CA LEU A 38 7.76 1.13 1.34
C LEU A 38 9.18 1.36 1.87
N ASP A 39 9.39 1.24 3.17
CA ASP A 39 10.72 1.35 3.78
C ASP A 39 11.66 0.20 3.37
N VAL A 40 11.13 -1.00 3.18
CA VAL A 40 11.90 -2.17 2.72
C VAL A 40 12.28 -2.05 1.24
N VAL A 41 11.33 -1.68 0.40
CA VAL A 41 11.53 -1.50 -1.06
C VAL A 41 12.45 -0.30 -1.33
N GLY A 42 12.28 0.74 -0.56
CA GLY A 42 12.92 2.03 -0.72
C GLY A 42 12.00 3.06 -1.35
N ILE A 43 11.80 4.16 -0.63
CA ILE A 43 10.87 5.24 -1.02
C ILE A 43 11.30 5.94 -2.30
N ASP A 44 12.61 6.09 -2.54
CA ASP A 44 13.15 6.59 -3.81
C ASP A 44 12.82 5.67 -4.99
N THR A 45 12.87 4.35 -4.78
CA THR A 45 12.44 3.36 -5.77
C THR A 45 10.93 3.49 -6.03
N ALA A 46 10.13 3.58 -4.98
CA ALA A 46 8.68 3.75 -5.10
C ALA A 46 8.33 5.04 -5.85
N HIS A 47 8.97 6.16 -5.51
CA HIS A 47 8.79 7.45 -6.18
C HIS A 47 9.09 7.38 -7.68
N HIS A 48 10.21 6.75 -8.08
CA HIS A 48 10.55 6.58 -9.49
C HIS A 48 9.56 5.67 -10.23
N CYS A 49 9.20 4.54 -9.61
CA CYS A 49 8.24 3.62 -10.20
C CYS A 49 6.86 4.25 -10.37
N GLN A 50 6.45 5.12 -9.46
CA GLN A 50 5.20 5.85 -9.51
C GLN A 50 5.12 6.71 -10.78
N ALA A 51 6.19 7.47 -11.09
CA ALA A 51 6.27 8.26 -12.31
C ALA A 51 6.19 7.40 -13.59
N VAL A 52 6.89 6.25 -13.61
CA VAL A 52 6.85 5.31 -14.75
C VAL A 52 5.44 4.71 -14.92
N MET A 53 4.79 4.36 -13.83
CA MET A 53 3.41 3.81 -13.87
C MET A 53 2.41 4.86 -14.33
N ALA A 54 2.55 6.11 -13.87
CA ALA A 54 1.72 7.23 -14.31
C ALA A 54 1.89 7.54 -15.79
N GLU A 55 3.10 7.44 -16.34
CA GLU A 55 3.36 7.59 -17.78
C GLU A 55 2.73 6.44 -18.59
N GLY A 56 2.89 5.19 -18.11
CA GLY A 56 2.36 4.01 -18.81
C GLY A 56 0.85 3.85 -18.72
N PHE A 57 0.24 4.29 -17.62
CA PHE A 57 -1.20 4.13 -17.34
C PHE A 57 -1.80 5.43 -16.77
N PRO A 58 -1.83 6.53 -17.54
CA PRO A 58 -2.21 7.85 -17.02
C PRO A 58 -3.65 7.89 -16.48
N ASP A 59 -4.55 7.11 -17.05
CA ASP A 59 -5.98 7.11 -16.67
C ASP A 59 -6.26 6.43 -15.33
N ARG A 60 -5.30 5.66 -14.79
CA ARG A 60 -5.53 4.84 -13.59
C ARG A 60 -4.38 4.78 -12.58
N MET A 61 -3.20 5.30 -12.92
CA MET A 61 -2.01 5.25 -12.08
C MET A 61 -1.41 6.63 -11.79
N ALA A 62 -1.99 7.71 -12.32
CA ALA A 62 -1.52 9.07 -12.12
C ALA A 62 -2.30 9.78 -11.01
N GLY A 63 -1.61 10.49 -10.15
CA GLY A 63 -2.14 11.59 -9.35
C GLY A 63 -2.98 11.21 -8.11
N GLN A 64 -2.94 9.97 -7.63
CA GLN A 64 -3.67 9.60 -6.41
C GLN A 64 -2.73 9.06 -5.32
N GLY A 65 -2.78 9.68 -4.12
CA GLY A 65 -2.04 9.22 -2.95
C GLY A 65 -0.52 9.38 -3.06
N GLU A 66 -0.04 10.30 -3.89
CA GLU A 66 1.39 10.48 -4.15
C GLU A 66 2.08 11.39 -3.13
N ALA A 67 1.32 12.28 -2.48
CA ALA A 67 1.87 13.36 -1.65
C ALA A 67 2.76 12.86 -0.51
N ALA A 68 2.44 11.73 0.10
CA ALA A 68 3.25 11.17 1.19
C ALA A 68 4.61 10.66 0.68
N VAL A 69 4.65 9.93 -0.43
CA VAL A 69 5.89 9.43 -1.05
C VAL A 69 6.75 10.59 -1.53
N ASP A 70 6.15 11.61 -2.13
CA ASP A 70 6.83 12.84 -2.57
C ASP A 70 7.46 13.61 -1.40
N LEU A 71 6.71 13.75 -0.29
CA LEU A 71 7.22 14.38 0.93
C LEU A 71 8.43 13.61 1.46
N MET A 72 8.31 12.30 1.57
CA MET A 72 9.37 11.42 2.05
C MET A 72 10.61 11.50 1.16
N PHE A 73 10.42 11.51 -0.16
CA PHE A 73 11.50 11.63 -1.13
C PHE A 73 12.23 12.98 -1.00
N LYS A 74 11.50 14.09 -0.91
CA LYS A 74 12.06 15.44 -0.70
C LYS A 74 12.88 15.55 0.58
N GLU A 75 12.45 14.87 1.63
CA GLU A 75 13.16 14.83 2.92
C GLU A 75 14.27 13.78 2.98
N GLN A 76 14.58 13.12 1.86
CA GLN A 76 15.59 12.06 1.78
C GLN A 76 15.34 10.90 2.75
N ARG A 77 14.08 10.60 3.02
CA ARG A 77 13.64 9.49 3.83
C ARG A 77 13.45 8.26 2.94
N PHE A 78 14.51 7.50 2.70
CA PHE A 78 14.53 6.42 1.71
C PHE A 78 14.28 5.02 2.29
N GLY A 79 13.93 4.95 3.58
CA GLY A 79 13.62 3.69 4.24
C GLY A 79 14.84 3.02 4.86
N GLN A 80 14.88 1.69 4.82
CA GLN A 80 15.93 0.90 5.49
C GLN A 80 17.33 1.19 4.95
N LYS A 81 17.48 1.55 3.67
CA LYS A 81 18.80 1.77 3.04
C LYS A 81 19.58 2.92 3.67
N ASN A 82 18.92 3.97 4.11
CA ASN A 82 19.54 5.09 4.83
C ASN A 82 19.06 5.20 6.29
N LYS A 83 18.35 4.18 6.79
CA LYS A 83 17.81 4.05 8.14
C LYS A 83 16.76 5.09 8.52
N LEU A 84 16.19 5.78 7.56
CA LEU A 84 15.21 6.83 7.74
C LEU A 84 14.12 6.68 6.68
N GLY A 85 12.92 6.28 7.09
CA GLY A 85 11.75 6.09 6.25
C GLY A 85 10.49 6.53 6.98
N PHE A 86 9.40 5.80 6.83
CA PHE A 86 8.24 5.92 7.70
C PHE A 86 8.62 5.59 9.14
N TYR A 87 9.53 4.65 9.31
CA TYR A 87 10.17 4.31 10.57
C TYR A 87 11.64 4.75 10.55
N THR A 88 12.22 4.88 11.73
CA THR A 88 13.67 4.93 11.89
C THR A 88 14.20 3.54 12.20
N TYR A 89 15.47 3.29 11.87
CA TYR A 89 16.07 1.97 11.96
C TYR A 89 17.39 2.01 12.72
N GLU A 90 17.45 1.24 13.80
CA GLU A 90 18.67 1.02 14.56
C GLU A 90 19.06 -0.45 14.54
N LYS A 91 20.36 -0.74 14.65
CA LYS A 91 20.83 -2.13 14.79
C LYS A 91 20.78 -2.54 16.23
N ASP A 92 20.14 -3.68 16.51
CA ASP A 92 20.21 -4.34 17.81
C ASP A 92 21.64 -4.88 18.08
N LYS A 93 21.85 -5.41 19.29
CA LYS A 93 23.15 -6.02 19.69
C LYS A 93 23.56 -7.20 18.81
N LYS A 94 22.65 -7.77 18.03
CA LYS A 94 22.88 -8.87 17.09
C LYS A 94 23.01 -8.38 15.64
N GLY A 95 23.04 -7.07 15.42
CA GLY A 95 23.17 -6.45 14.08
C GLY A 95 21.89 -6.43 13.25
N ARG A 96 20.72 -6.81 13.79
CA ARG A 96 19.45 -6.81 13.10
C ARG A 96 18.82 -5.42 13.18
N LEU A 97 18.24 -4.96 12.05
CA LEU A 97 17.51 -3.71 12.01
C LEU A 97 16.22 -3.83 12.84
N GLN A 98 16.03 -2.87 13.71
CA GLN A 98 14.82 -2.70 14.53
C GLN A 98 14.14 -1.41 14.10
N LYS A 99 12.86 -1.48 13.74
CA LYS A 99 12.06 -0.30 13.40
C LYS A 99 11.61 0.41 14.68
N GLN A 100 11.70 1.73 14.67
CA GLN A 100 11.24 2.61 15.74
C GLN A 100 10.33 3.69 15.15
N LEU A 101 9.39 4.17 15.96
CA LEU A 101 8.52 5.27 15.57
C LEU A 101 9.30 6.60 15.59
N ASP A 102 9.02 7.44 14.59
CA ASP A 102 9.47 8.82 14.53
C ASP A 102 8.27 9.74 14.68
N GLU A 103 8.07 10.26 15.89
CA GLU A 103 6.94 11.16 16.18
C GLU A 103 6.97 12.43 15.33
N SER A 104 8.15 12.87 14.90
CA SER A 104 8.28 14.06 14.04
C SER A 104 7.66 13.87 12.67
N LEU A 105 7.64 12.65 12.15
CA LEU A 105 7.02 12.31 10.87
C LEU A 105 5.51 12.38 10.95
N SER A 106 4.90 11.92 12.03
CA SER A 106 3.44 11.98 12.21
C SER A 106 2.92 13.41 12.09
N ALA A 107 3.64 14.38 12.66
CA ALA A 107 3.29 15.80 12.54
C ALA A 107 3.39 16.32 11.10
N LYS A 108 4.38 15.85 10.32
CA LYS A 108 4.57 16.23 8.92
C LYS A 108 3.51 15.62 8.01
N LEU A 109 3.18 14.35 8.21
CA LEU A 109 2.11 13.68 7.47
C LEU A 109 0.75 14.29 7.77
N ALA A 110 0.51 14.71 9.02
CA ALA A 110 -0.70 15.45 9.37
C ALA A 110 -0.84 16.75 8.58
N GLY A 111 0.27 17.37 8.16
CA GLY A 111 0.27 18.54 7.27
C GLY A 111 -0.21 18.27 5.84
N LEU A 112 -0.26 17.00 5.41
CA LEU A 112 -0.83 16.60 4.12
C LEU A 112 -2.36 16.46 4.18
N CYS A 113 -2.91 16.35 5.38
CA CYS A 113 -4.35 16.16 5.56
C CYS A 113 -5.10 17.46 5.25
N THR A 114 -5.90 17.43 4.19
CA THR A 114 -6.75 18.56 3.81
C THR A 114 -8.15 18.43 4.39
N ASN A 115 -8.60 17.21 4.70
CA ASN A 115 -9.93 16.95 5.23
C ASN A 115 -9.93 15.62 5.99
N ALA A 116 -9.75 15.66 7.31
CA ALA A 116 -9.78 14.47 8.15
C ALA A 116 -11.17 13.82 8.13
N VAL A 117 -11.22 12.56 7.70
CA VAL A 117 -12.45 11.76 7.70
C VAL A 117 -12.27 10.60 8.67
N PRO A 118 -13.14 10.46 9.68
CA PRO A 118 -13.11 9.28 10.53
C PRO A 118 -13.54 8.06 9.72
N LEU A 119 -12.64 7.09 9.57
CA LEU A 119 -12.91 5.83 8.87
C LEU A 119 -12.89 4.66 9.85
N SER A 120 -13.78 3.69 9.65
CA SER A 120 -13.73 2.42 10.35
C SER A 120 -12.58 1.55 9.81
N ASP A 121 -12.15 0.56 10.59
CA ASP A 121 -11.14 -0.42 10.17
C ASP A 121 -11.57 -1.13 8.86
N GLU A 122 -12.84 -1.42 8.69
CA GLU A 122 -13.36 -2.02 7.45
C GLU A 122 -13.20 -1.07 6.25
N GLN A 123 -13.53 0.20 6.41
CA GLN A 123 -13.35 1.19 5.34
C GLN A 123 -11.87 1.38 4.98
N ILE A 124 -10.97 1.36 5.96
CA ILE A 124 -9.52 1.42 5.70
C ILE A 124 -9.08 0.20 4.87
N ILE A 125 -9.54 -1.00 5.23
CA ILE A 125 -9.26 -2.22 4.45
C ILE A 125 -9.81 -2.08 3.02
N ASP A 126 -11.01 -1.55 2.85
CA ASP A 126 -11.62 -1.34 1.54
C ASP A 126 -10.80 -0.37 0.68
N TYR A 127 -10.31 0.75 1.24
CA TYR A 127 -9.40 1.67 0.54
C TYR A 127 -8.10 1.00 0.06
N MET A 128 -7.61 0.01 0.81
CA MET A 128 -6.41 -0.73 0.44
C MET A 128 -6.69 -1.83 -0.58
N MET A 129 -7.75 -2.60 -0.39
CA MET A 129 -7.99 -3.85 -1.12
C MET A 129 -8.76 -3.65 -2.42
N ILE A 130 -9.76 -2.74 -2.45
CA ILE A 130 -10.59 -2.55 -3.65
C ILE A 130 -9.78 -2.11 -4.86
N PRO A 131 -8.91 -1.08 -4.79
CA PRO A 131 -8.11 -0.67 -5.93
C PRO A 131 -7.19 -1.79 -6.46
N LEU A 132 -6.61 -2.58 -5.57
CA LEU A 132 -5.80 -3.74 -5.95
C LEU A 132 -6.62 -4.78 -6.70
N CYS A 133 -7.79 -5.15 -6.18
CA CYS A 133 -8.66 -6.16 -6.78
C CYS A 133 -9.18 -5.71 -8.14
N LEU A 134 -9.57 -4.45 -8.28
CA LEU A 134 -10.02 -3.88 -9.56
C LEU A 134 -8.92 -3.90 -10.62
N GLU A 135 -7.67 -3.60 -10.24
CA GLU A 135 -6.56 -3.66 -11.18
C GLU A 135 -6.27 -5.09 -11.63
N VAL A 136 -6.41 -6.08 -10.75
CA VAL A 136 -6.28 -7.50 -11.13
C VAL A 136 -7.39 -7.92 -12.10
N ALA A 137 -8.61 -7.47 -11.88
CA ALA A 137 -9.72 -7.71 -12.80
C ALA A 137 -9.45 -7.11 -14.18
N ARG A 138 -8.89 -5.87 -14.24
CA ARG A 138 -8.47 -5.24 -15.49
C ARG A 138 -7.35 -6.01 -16.20
N CYS A 139 -6.36 -6.51 -15.46
CA CYS A 139 -5.32 -7.35 -16.04
C CYS A 139 -5.87 -8.63 -16.69
N LEU A 140 -6.93 -9.20 -16.13
CA LEU A 140 -7.63 -10.33 -16.73
C LEU A 140 -8.43 -9.92 -17.98
N GLU A 141 -9.17 -8.81 -17.91
CA GLU A 141 -9.96 -8.25 -19.01
C GLU A 141 -9.06 -7.89 -20.22
N GLU A 142 -7.90 -7.29 -19.94
CA GLU A 142 -6.91 -6.89 -20.96
C GLU A 142 -6.05 -8.06 -21.47
N ASN A 143 -6.32 -9.29 -21.02
CA ASN A 143 -5.55 -10.50 -21.36
C ASN A 143 -4.05 -10.44 -21.02
N ILE A 144 -3.67 -9.66 -20.02
CA ILE A 144 -2.31 -9.65 -19.46
C ILE A 144 -2.07 -10.95 -18.71
N ILE A 145 -3.10 -11.49 -18.06
CA ILE A 145 -3.11 -12.77 -17.39
C ILE A 145 -4.21 -13.63 -18.02
N ALA A 146 -3.94 -14.90 -18.30
CA ALA A 146 -4.83 -15.77 -19.06
C ALA A 146 -6.02 -16.29 -18.25
N THR A 147 -5.84 -16.55 -16.95
CA THR A 147 -6.87 -17.16 -16.11
C THR A 147 -6.95 -16.52 -14.73
N PRO A 148 -8.13 -16.55 -14.07
CA PRO A 148 -8.28 -16.11 -12.68
C PRO A 148 -7.34 -16.83 -11.70
N ALA A 149 -7.13 -18.11 -11.88
CA ALA A 149 -6.24 -18.92 -11.02
C ALA A 149 -4.78 -18.46 -11.11
N GLU A 150 -4.31 -18.14 -12.32
CA GLU A 150 -2.95 -17.59 -12.52
C GLU A 150 -2.81 -16.22 -11.85
N ALA A 151 -3.84 -15.36 -11.97
CA ALA A 151 -3.86 -14.06 -11.32
C ALA A 151 -3.74 -14.19 -9.79
N ASP A 152 -4.57 -15.04 -9.20
CA ASP A 152 -4.59 -15.27 -7.75
C ASP A 152 -3.27 -15.85 -7.24
N LEU A 153 -2.71 -16.84 -7.93
CA LEU A 153 -1.42 -17.42 -7.57
C LEU A 153 -0.26 -16.43 -7.73
N ALA A 154 -0.28 -15.62 -8.80
CA ALA A 154 0.73 -14.58 -9.02
C ALA A 154 0.77 -13.57 -7.89
N LEU A 155 -0.38 -13.16 -7.35
CA LEU A 155 -0.44 -12.25 -6.20
C LEU A 155 0.07 -12.89 -4.90
N ILE A 156 -0.31 -14.15 -4.64
CA ILE A 156 0.12 -14.86 -3.43
C ILE A 156 1.65 -15.00 -3.43
N TYR A 157 2.24 -15.48 -4.52
CA TYR A 157 3.67 -15.73 -4.60
C TYR A 157 4.50 -14.47 -4.93
N GLY A 158 3.93 -13.53 -5.69
CA GLY A 158 4.66 -12.34 -6.16
C GLY A 158 4.69 -11.19 -5.17
N ILE A 159 3.60 -10.93 -4.46
CA ILE A 159 3.49 -9.79 -3.55
C ILE A 159 3.07 -10.16 -2.13
N GLY A 160 2.91 -11.44 -1.81
CA GLY A 160 2.54 -11.89 -0.48
C GLY A 160 1.06 -11.63 -0.14
N PHE A 161 0.17 -11.62 -1.13
CA PHE A 161 -1.27 -11.55 -0.88
C PHE A 161 -1.69 -12.62 0.13
N PRO A 162 -2.55 -12.33 1.12
CA PRO A 162 -2.91 -13.28 2.16
C PRO A 162 -3.40 -14.63 1.59
N PRO A 163 -2.65 -15.74 1.77
CA PRO A 163 -2.95 -17.01 1.07
C PRO A 163 -4.30 -17.62 1.45
N PHE A 164 -4.75 -17.38 2.68
CA PHE A 164 -6.04 -17.91 3.17
C PHE A 164 -7.25 -17.24 2.51
N LEU A 165 -7.07 -16.07 1.87
CA LEU A 165 -8.08 -15.40 1.06
C LEU A 165 -8.14 -15.94 -0.37
N GLY A 166 -7.14 -16.71 -0.79
CA GLY A 166 -7.10 -17.40 -2.07
C GLY A 166 -6.70 -16.57 -3.28
N GLY A 167 -6.35 -15.28 -3.08
CA GLY A 167 -6.04 -14.32 -4.14
C GLY A 167 -7.13 -13.25 -4.30
N ALA A 168 -6.89 -12.26 -5.14
CA ALA A 168 -7.77 -11.10 -5.27
C ALA A 168 -9.13 -11.44 -5.88
N LEU A 169 -9.14 -12.25 -6.94
CA LEU A 169 -10.39 -12.63 -7.61
C LEU A 169 -11.21 -13.58 -6.73
N LYS A 170 -10.55 -14.52 -6.06
CA LYS A 170 -11.20 -15.40 -5.08
C LYS A 170 -11.73 -14.62 -3.87
N TYR A 171 -11.02 -13.60 -3.43
CA TYR A 171 -11.47 -12.70 -2.36
C TYR A 171 -12.75 -11.95 -2.77
N MET A 172 -12.82 -11.41 -4.00
CA MET A 172 -14.01 -10.76 -4.55
C MET A 172 -15.20 -11.73 -4.61
N ASP A 173 -15.00 -12.95 -5.09
CA ASP A 173 -16.01 -14.00 -5.12
C ASP A 173 -16.55 -14.36 -3.72
N THR A 174 -15.66 -14.40 -2.73
CA THR A 174 -16.02 -14.74 -1.35
C THR A 174 -16.87 -13.67 -0.68
N ILE A 175 -16.60 -12.39 -0.96
CA ILE A 175 -17.44 -11.27 -0.52
C ILE A 175 -18.78 -11.27 -1.27
N GLY A 176 -18.79 -11.71 -2.50
CA GLY A 176 -19.87 -11.60 -3.47
C GLY A 176 -19.72 -10.34 -4.32
N LEU A 177 -19.73 -10.52 -5.64
CA LEU A 177 -19.45 -9.43 -6.58
C LEU A 177 -20.39 -8.23 -6.42
N GLN A 178 -21.69 -8.48 -6.17
CA GLN A 178 -22.62 -7.38 -5.92
C GLN A 178 -22.22 -6.55 -4.70
N THR A 179 -21.98 -7.20 -3.57
CA THR A 179 -21.53 -6.54 -2.32
C THR A 179 -20.20 -5.82 -2.52
N PHE A 180 -19.28 -6.41 -3.29
CA PHE A 180 -18.00 -5.79 -3.59
C PHE A 180 -18.15 -4.50 -4.43
N CYS A 181 -19.09 -4.48 -5.39
CA CYS A 181 -19.37 -3.29 -6.21
C CYS A 181 -20.11 -2.18 -5.45
N GLU A 182 -20.76 -2.49 -4.34
CA GLU A 182 -21.45 -1.54 -3.47
C GLU A 182 -20.51 -0.84 -2.46
N LYS A 183 -19.28 -1.33 -2.29
CA LYS A 183 -18.23 -0.78 -1.44
C LYS A 183 -17.47 0.35 -2.12
#